data_76992144903d7d2ca06c37cd422bc808
#
_entry.id   76992144903d7d2ca06c37cd422bc808
#
_cell.length_a   1.000
_cell.length_b   1.000
_cell.length_c   1.000
_cell.angle_alpha   90.00
_cell.angle_beta   90.00
_cell.angle_gamma   90.00
#
_symmetry.space_group_name_H-M   'P 1'
#
loop_
_entity.id
_entity.type
_entity.pdbx_description
1 polymer ?
#
loop_
_entity_poly.entity_id
_entity_poly.type
_entity_poly.pdbx_seq_one_letter_code
_entity_poly.pdbx_strand_id
1 'polypeptide(L)'
;MNLTKKLAFRLLILSLTTTLFVGCNKTRDYKDSSRATGWSLNSKEGGPQKNSKYKEQETGPGLVFVEGGTFTMGRVQDDPMHDWNNSPNQQHVQSFYMDETEVTNYMYLQYLQWIKEVFPPENENYRKIYEGALPDTLVWRNRLGYNEVMTNNYLRHPAYAEYPVVGVSWIQAVEFSNWRTDRVNELILEKEGITARNARYGLKDGETFSTSTYLNAPTQTYGGNDSLTRGGNRSKSIEKRSKDSTNLYIQRKDGLLMPAYRLPTEAEWEYAAIGLVSVRNFNNYRGRKKYPWDGQYTRSGKRKTQGDQLANFKQGDGDYGGIAGWSDDGADITAEIKSYQPNDFGLYDMSGNVAEWVADVYRPIVDDGFNDFNYYRGNVYTKNAIDENGKVKIVTADSIVYDTLSTGKVIARNLPGEILQVPVDENETYLRTQFSTSDNRDYRDGDKASTRFYQSFGEQEDEVVIDPNKRMYNSPNHKVGTLDESEGGGVDREFDKSSSRTSMINNEVRVYKGGSWKDRDYWLDPAQRRYFPQDMATDYIGFRCAMSRVGSKTTQPKRARH
;
A
#
# COMPACT_ATOMS: atom_id res chain seq x y z
N MET A 1 80.21 0.61 -35.16
CA MET A 1 79.33 -0.49 -34.70
C MET A 1 78.34 -0.12 -33.59
N ASN A 2 78.13 1.17 -33.24
CA ASN A 2 77.27 1.57 -32.10
C ASN A 2 75.96 2.28 -32.49
N LEU A 3 75.75 2.67 -33.73
CA LEU A 3 74.57 3.41 -34.17
C LEU A 3 73.40 2.46 -34.51
N THR A 4 73.74 1.36 -35.20
CA THR A 4 72.73 0.32 -35.58
C THR A 4 72.17 -0.42 -34.42
N LYS A 5 72.94 -0.70 -33.35
CA LYS A 5 72.47 -1.34 -32.09
C LYS A 5 71.54 -0.43 -31.29
N LYS A 6 71.79 0.89 -31.30
CA LYS A 6 70.94 1.86 -30.65
C LYS A 6 69.60 2.04 -31.38
N LEU A 7 69.62 1.96 -32.72
CA LEU A 7 68.38 2.04 -33.50
C LEU A 7 67.53 0.79 -33.38
N ALA A 8 68.14 -0.40 -33.38
CA ALA A 8 67.43 -1.68 -33.15
C ALA A 8 66.84 -1.75 -31.76
N PHE A 9 67.51 -1.25 -30.71
CA PHE A 9 66.98 -1.23 -29.32
C PHE A 9 65.83 -0.24 -29.17
N ARG A 10 65.85 0.92 -29.84
CA ARG A 10 64.76 1.88 -29.89
C ARG A 10 63.54 1.35 -30.64
N LEU A 11 63.72 0.61 -31.71
CA LEU A 11 62.65 -0.06 -32.45
C LEU A 11 62.04 -1.20 -31.66
N LEU A 12 62.83 -1.93 -30.87
CA LEU A 12 62.35 -2.99 -29.98
C LEU A 12 61.52 -2.42 -28.81
N ILE A 13 61.95 -1.32 -28.22
CA ILE A 13 61.21 -0.62 -27.19
C ILE A 13 59.92 -0.03 -27.78
N LEU A 14 59.94 0.52 -28.98
CA LEU A 14 58.73 1.05 -29.63
C LEU A 14 57.73 -0.05 -29.99
N SER A 15 58.19 -1.24 -30.39
CA SER A 15 57.30 -2.38 -30.66
C SER A 15 56.73 -2.99 -29.35
N LEU A 16 57.50 -2.98 -28.23
CA LEU A 16 57.07 -3.46 -26.94
C LEU A 16 56.03 -2.51 -26.30
N THR A 17 56.18 -1.19 -26.52
CA THR A 17 55.20 -0.21 -26.06
C THR A 17 53.91 -0.25 -26.87
N THR A 18 53.96 -0.50 -28.19
CA THR A 18 52.74 -0.67 -29.00
C THR A 18 51.97 -1.93 -28.67
N THR A 19 52.62 -3.03 -28.30
CA THR A 19 51.94 -4.27 -27.84
C THR A 19 51.32 -4.14 -26.45
N LEU A 20 51.85 -3.27 -25.59
CA LEU A 20 51.24 -2.97 -24.27
C LEU A 20 49.96 -2.10 -24.39
N PHE A 21 49.84 -1.27 -25.42
CA PHE A 21 48.65 -0.45 -25.66
C PHE A 21 47.49 -1.22 -26.33
N VAL A 22 47.74 -2.33 -27.02
CA VAL A 22 46.68 -3.15 -27.63
C VAL A 22 45.98 -4.04 -26.60
N GLY A 23 46.64 -4.30 -25.46
CA GLY A 23 46.05 -5.12 -24.37
C GLY A 23 44.96 -4.42 -23.51
N CYS A 24 44.91 -3.07 -23.55
CA CYS A 24 43.95 -2.33 -22.69
C CYS A 24 42.59 -2.06 -23.33
N ASN A 25 42.39 -2.40 -24.60
CA ASN A 25 41.07 -2.20 -25.24
C ASN A 25 40.04 -3.31 -24.94
N LYS A 26 40.47 -4.45 -24.36
CA LYS A 26 39.54 -5.53 -24.03
C LYS A 26 38.62 -5.23 -22.84
N THR A 27 38.93 -4.22 -22.04
CA THR A 27 38.05 -3.81 -20.92
C THR A 27 36.89 -2.89 -21.34
N ARG A 28 36.92 -2.34 -22.57
CA ARG A 28 35.80 -1.53 -23.08
C ARG A 28 34.68 -2.37 -23.67
N ASP A 29 34.95 -3.56 -24.19
CA ASP A 29 33.95 -4.43 -24.82
C ASP A 29 32.99 -5.06 -23.79
N TYR A 30 33.41 -5.19 -22.52
CA TYR A 30 32.55 -5.75 -21.47
C TYR A 30 31.48 -4.79 -20.94
N LYS A 31 31.53 -3.50 -21.25
CA LYS A 31 30.46 -2.58 -20.80
C LYS A 31 29.16 -2.78 -21.58
N ASP A 32 29.25 -3.19 -22.81
CA ASP A 32 28.14 -3.34 -23.75
C ASP A 32 27.85 -4.82 -24.07
N SER A 33 28.44 -5.76 -23.33
CA SER A 33 28.20 -7.19 -23.48
C SER A 33 27.61 -7.81 -22.18
N SER A 34 26.84 -8.84 -22.37
CA SER A 34 26.26 -9.61 -21.25
C SER A 34 27.37 -10.36 -20.52
N ARG A 35 27.45 -10.19 -19.20
CA ARG A 35 28.38 -10.96 -18.36
C ARG A 35 28.01 -12.44 -18.27
N ALA A 36 26.75 -12.79 -18.57
CA ALA A 36 26.29 -14.17 -18.52
C ALA A 36 26.58 -14.92 -19.83
N THR A 37 26.41 -14.27 -20.97
CA THR A 37 26.45 -14.92 -22.28
C THR A 37 27.53 -14.36 -23.21
N GLY A 38 28.13 -13.23 -22.89
CA GLY A 38 29.05 -12.52 -23.76
C GLY A 38 28.40 -11.80 -24.96
N TRP A 39 27.10 -11.93 -25.13
CA TRP A 39 26.37 -11.29 -26.23
C TRP A 39 26.32 -9.77 -26.06
N SER A 40 26.36 -9.06 -27.20
CA SER A 40 26.22 -7.60 -27.21
C SER A 40 24.87 -7.18 -26.64
N LEU A 41 24.88 -6.23 -25.69
CA LEU A 41 23.70 -5.58 -25.13
C LEU A 41 23.35 -4.37 -26.00
N ASN A 42 22.05 -4.07 -26.13
CA ASN A 42 21.54 -2.91 -26.86
C ASN A 42 21.98 -2.87 -28.35
N SER A 43 22.18 -4.04 -28.97
CA SER A 43 22.48 -4.14 -30.37
C SER A 43 21.33 -3.63 -31.23
N LYS A 44 21.66 -3.02 -32.37
CA LYS A 44 20.68 -2.56 -33.36
C LYS A 44 20.03 -3.71 -34.14
N GLU A 45 20.65 -4.86 -34.11
CA GLU A 45 20.23 -6.08 -34.83
C GLU A 45 19.33 -6.98 -33.96
N GLY A 46 19.01 -6.56 -32.74
CA GLY A 46 18.25 -7.34 -31.77
C GLY A 46 19.11 -7.83 -30.60
N GLY A 47 18.50 -8.61 -29.70
CA GLY A 47 19.17 -9.13 -28.50
C GLY A 47 18.75 -8.42 -27.21
N PRO A 48 19.42 -8.70 -26.09
CA PRO A 48 19.04 -8.16 -24.79
C PRO A 48 19.16 -6.63 -24.74
N GLN A 49 18.06 -5.97 -24.42
CA GLN A 49 18.02 -4.52 -24.25
C GLN A 49 18.11 -4.16 -22.77
N LYS A 50 19.00 -3.26 -22.41
CA LYS A 50 19.16 -2.74 -21.05
C LYS A 50 19.00 -1.23 -21.05
N ASN A 51 18.13 -0.71 -20.23
CA ASN A 51 18.03 0.72 -20.00
C ASN A 51 19.24 1.22 -19.19
N SER A 52 20.28 1.69 -19.88
CA SER A 52 21.50 2.23 -19.25
C SER A 52 21.31 3.63 -18.68
N LYS A 53 20.20 4.31 -18.99
CA LYS A 53 19.88 5.66 -18.52
C LYS A 53 19.07 5.69 -17.23
N TYR A 54 18.50 4.55 -16.84
CA TYR A 54 17.80 4.45 -15.56
C TYR A 54 18.79 4.70 -14.41
N LYS A 55 18.52 5.70 -13.60
CA LYS A 55 19.35 6.05 -12.45
C LYS A 55 18.71 5.59 -11.17
N GLU A 56 17.55 6.10 -10.89
CA GLU A 56 16.75 5.76 -9.70
C GLU A 56 15.27 6.07 -9.96
N GLN A 57 14.41 5.53 -9.12
CA GLN A 57 12.98 5.83 -9.14
C GLN A 57 12.75 7.28 -8.74
N GLU A 58 11.95 7.99 -9.54
CA GLU A 58 11.49 9.33 -9.18
C GLU A 58 10.49 9.29 -8.03
N THR A 59 10.44 10.36 -7.25
CA THR A 59 9.44 10.52 -6.21
C THR A 59 8.09 10.82 -6.84
N GLY A 60 7.07 10.07 -6.48
CA GLY A 60 5.70 10.34 -6.94
C GLY A 60 5.12 11.63 -6.35
N PRO A 61 4.12 12.23 -7.01
CA PRO A 61 3.45 13.42 -6.48
C PRO A 61 2.94 13.22 -5.05
N GLY A 62 3.21 14.20 -4.17
CA GLY A 62 2.77 14.19 -2.77
C GLY A 62 3.53 13.28 -1.82
N LEU A 63 4.51 12.53 -2.32
CA LEU A 63 5.25 11.55 -1.54
C LEU A 63 6.58 12.10 -0.99
N VAL A 64 6.95 11.61 0.17
CA VAL A 64 8.26 11.81 0.82
C VAL A 64 9.01 10.48 0.86
N PHE A 65 10.32 10.51 0.64
CA PHE A 65 11.16 9.33 0.73
C PHE A 65 11.44 8.96 2.18
N VAL A 66 11.14 7.72 2.55
CA VAL A 66 11.45 7.13 3.85
C VAL A 66 12.54 6.08 3.64
N GLU A 67 13.72 6.35 4.21
CA GLU A 67 14.84 5.41 4.16
C GLU A 67 14.55 4.22 5.09
N GLY A 68 14.62 3.00 4.53
CA GLY A 68 14.33 1.77 5.28
C GLY A 68 15.39 1.44 6.32
N GLY A 69 15.01 0.60 7.25
CA GLY A 69 15.87 0.15 8.34
C GLY A 69 15.22 -0.93 9.17
N THR A 70 15.93 -1.34 10.22
CA THR A 70 15.43 -2.30 11.22
C THR A 70 15.00 -1.54 12.47
N PHE A 71 13.84 -1.86 12.98
CA PHE A 71 13.32 -1.27 14.21
C PHE A 71 12.55 -2.32 15.02
N THR A 72 12.27 -1.99 16.27
CA THR A 72 11.37 -2.78 17.10
C THR A 72 9.97 -2.22 16.97
N MET A 73 9.11 -2.94 16.30
CA MET A 73 7.68 -2.67 16.19
C MET A 73 6.99 -3.10 17.48
N GLY A 74 5.87 -2.47 17.80
CA GLY A 74 5.08 -2.81 18.98
C GLY A 74 5.53 -2.07 20.23
N ARG A 75 4.84 -2.31 21.34
CA ARG A 75 5.04 -1.57 22.58
C ARG A 75 6.14 -2.20 23.42
N VAL A 76 7.19 -1.44 23.66
CA VAL A 76 8.37 -1.87 24.43
C VAL A 76 8.26 -1.47 25.92
N GLN A 77 7.35 -0.54 26.25
CA GLN A 77 7.12 -0.02 27.59
C GLN A 77 5.73 -0.46 28.09
N ASP A 78 5.45 -0.13 29.33
CA ASP A 78 4.23 -0.51 30.04
C ASP A 78 2.97 -0.58 29.15
N ASP A 79 2.29 -1.71 29.19
CA ASP A 79 0.97 -1.89 28.63
C ASP A 79 -0.09 -1.86 29.76
N PRO A 80 -0.61 -0.66 30.13
CA PRO A 80 -1.55 -0.52 31.25
C PRO A 80 -2.90 -1.17 30.97
N MET A 81 -3.22 -1.45 29.70
CA MET A 81 -4.47 -2.11 29.32
C MET A 81 -4.36 -3.63 29.38
N HIS A 82 -3.15 -4.17 29.39
CA HIS A 82 -2.88 -5.62 29.40
C HIS A 82 -3.59 -6.41 28.30
N ASP A 83 -3.73 -5.81 27.13
CA ASP A 83 -4.43 -6.46 26.01
C ASP A 83 -3.52 -7.39 25.18
N TRP A 84 -2.21 -7.32 25.38
CA TRP A 84 -1.18 -8.17 24.76
C TRP A 84 -1.22 -8.22 23.23
N ASN A 85 -1.90 -7.26 22.59
CA ASN A 85 -2.06 -7.21 21.14
C ASN A 85 -0.88 -6.54 20.43
N ASN A 86 0.16 -6.18 21.17
CA ASN A 86 1.17 -5.22 20.77
C ASN A 86 2.57 -5.60 21.30
N SER A 87 2.89 -6.90 21.30
CA SER A 87 4.20 -7.38 21.77
C SER A 87 5.32 -6.86 20.87
N PRO A 88 6.50 -6.53 21.47
CA PRO A 88 7.65 -6.06 20.72
C PRO A 88 8.13 -7.10 19.72
N ASN A 89 8.28 -6.70 18.47
CA ASN A 89 8.79 -7.54 17.39
C ASN A 89 9.81 -6.78 16.55
N GLN A 90 10.94 -7.42 16.21
CA GLN A 90 11.95 -6.79 15.37
C GLN A 90 11.59 -6.94 13.90
N GLN A 91 11.36 -5.82 13.23
CA GLN A 91 10.98 -5.75 11.83
C GLN A 91 12.05 -5.05 11.00
N HIS A 92 12.18 -5.48 9.74
CA HIS A 92 12.98 -4.82 8.73
C HIS A 92 12.05 -4.21 7.67
N VAL A 93 12.09 -2.89 7.57
CA VAL A 93 11.32 -2.13 6.58
C VAL A 93 12.25 -1.75 5.43
N GLN A 94 11.86 -2.07 4.21
CA GLN A 94 12.56 -1.61 3.01
C GLN A 94 12.30 -0.12 2.80
N SER A 95 13.21 0.57 2.11
CA SER A 95 12.97 1.97 1.73
C SER A 95 11.73 2.09 0.84
N PHE A 96 10.91 3.10 1.10
CA PHE A 96 9.65 3.34 0.43
C PHE A 96 9.34 4.83 0.36
N TYR A 97 8.22 5.17 -0.20
CA TYR A 97 7.68 6.53 -0.22
C TYR A 97 6.34 6.55 0.50
N MET A 98 6.03 7.62 1.21
CA MET A 98 4.78 7.82 1.93
C MET A 98 4.26 9.23 1.68
N ASP A 99 2.95 9.42 1.68
CA ASP A 99 2.35 10.74 1.60
C ASP A 99 2.83 11.63 2.74
N GLU A 100 3.18 12.85 2.39
CA GLU A 100 3.63 13.87 3.35
C GLU A 100 2.57 14.15 4.41
N THR A 101 1.30 14.13 4.00
CA THR A 101 0.11 14.37 4.82
C THR A 101 -0.93 13.27 4.64
N GLU A 102 -1.96 13.32 5.44
CA GLU A 102 -3.21 12.60 5.20
C GLU A 102 -3.82 13.00 3.84
N VAL A 103 -4.60 12.13 3.24
CA VAL A 103 -5.38 12.46 2.01
C VAL A 103 -6.46 13.46 2.38
N THR A 104 -6.50 14.61 1.67
CA THR A 104 -7.46 15.69 1.95
C THR A 104 -8.81 15.48 1.26
N ASN A 105 -9.82 16.19 1.75
CA ASN A 105 -11.12 16.24 1.09
C ASN A 105 -11.00 16.68 -0.38
N TYR A 106 -10.13 17.65 -0.67
CA TYR A 106 -9.91 18.11 -2.04
C TYR A 106 -9.33 17.02 -2.94
N MET A 107 -8.36 16.24 -2.44
CA MET A 107 -7.80 15.11 -3.21
C MET A 107 -8.87 14.04 -3.48
N TYR A 108 -9.70 13.77 -2.48
CA TYR A 108 -10.77 12.78 -2.63
C TYR A 108 -11.89 13.26 -3.57
N LEU A 109 -12.21 14.56 -3.54
CA LEU A 109 -13.15 15.16 -4.49
C LEU A 109 -12.67 15.08 -5.95
N GLN A 110 -11.35 15.16 -6.20
CA GLN A 110 -10.79 14.93 -7.55
C GLN A 110 -11.07 13.49 -8.03
N TYR A 111 -10.95 12.52 -7.14
CA TYR A 111 -11.32 11.13 -7.45
C TYR A 111 -12.81 10.99 -7.77
N LEU A 112 -13.68 11.56 -6.96
CA LEU A 112 -15.12 11.52 -7.20
C LEU A 112 -15.52 12.24 -8.50
N GLN A 113 -14.89 13.36 -8.81
CA GLN A 113 -15.11 14.06 -10.07
C GLN A 113 -14.70 13.20 -11.26
N TRP A 114 -13.53 12.56 -11.18
CA TRP A 114 -13.07 11.64 -12.24
C TRP A 114 -14.04 10.47 -12.43
N ILE A 115 -14.52 9.85 -11.33
CA ILE A 115 -15.53 8.79 -11.43
C ILE A 115 -16.78 9.29 -12.16
N LYS A 116 -17.28 10.47 -11.80
CA LYS A 116 -18.48 11.06 -12.41
C LYS A 116 -18.30 11.34 -13.90
N GLU A 117 -17.10 11.75 -14.31
CA GLU A 117 -16.77 12.02 -15.71
C GLU A 117 -16.63 10.75 -16.55
N VAL A 118 -16.01 9.70 -15.99
CA VAL A 118 -15.75 8.44 -16.71
C VAL A 118 -16.93 7.46 -16.62
N PHE A 119 -17.59 7.44 -15.47
CA PHE A 119 -18.75 6.58 -15.17
C PHE A 119 -19.96 7.43 -14.79
N PRO A 120 -20.62 8.08 -15.76
CA PRO A 120 -21.73 8.97 -15.47
C PRO A 120 -22.85 8.26 -14.69
N PRO A 121 -23.29 8.82 -13.57
CA PRO A 121 -24.32 8.19 -12.72
C PRO A 121 -25.72 8.19 -13.36
N GLU A 122 -25.91 8.93 -14.45
CA GLU A 122 -27.12 8.90 -15.29
C GLU A 122 -27.30 7.53 -15.98
N ASN A 123 -26.20 6.82 -16.23
CA ASN A 123 -26.22 5.45 -16.75
C ASN A 123 -26.44 4.47 -15.59
N GLU A 124 -27.49 3.66 -15.68
CA GLU A 124 -27.86 2.70 -14.64
C GLU A 124 -26.72 1.71 -14.32
N ASN A 125 -25.93 1.33 -15.33
CA ASN A 125 -24.80 0.43 -15.15
C ASN A 125 -23.68 1.03 -14.30
N TYR A 126 -23.55 2.36 -14.24
CA TYR A 126 -22.45 3.04 -13.55
C TYR A 126 -22.86 3.74 -12.26
N ARG A 127 -24.16 3.95 -12.04
CA ARG A 127 -24.68 4.66 -10.85
C ARG A 127 -24.09 4.12 -9.55
N LYS A 128 -24.01 2.79 -9.41
CA LYS A 128 -23.51 2.12 -8.22
C LYS A 128 -22.02 2.33 -7.99
N ILE A 129 -21.24 2.57 -9.04
CA ILE A 129 -19.81 2.90 -8.93
C ILE A 129 -19.65 4.23 -8.19
N TYR A 130 -20.37 5.25 -8.62
CA TYR A 130 -20.29 6.56 -7.98
C TYR A 130 -20.85 6.54 -6.55
N GLU A 131 -22.01 5.93 -6.33
CA GLU A 131 -22.61 5.76 -4.99
C GLU A 131 -21.67 4.99 -4.05
N GLY A 132 -21.00 3.95 -4.55
CA GLY A 132 -20.02 3.16 -3.82
C GLY A 132 -18.78 3.94 -3.40
N ALA A 133 -18.32 4.88 -4.22
CA ALA A 133 -17.14 5.69 -3.95
C ALA A 133 -17.40 6.86 -2.99
N LEU A 134 -18.67 7.29 -2.82
CA LEU A 134 -19.00 8.41 -1.91
C LEU A 134 -18.65 8.08 -0.46
N PRO A 135 -17.93 8.97 0.26
CA PRO A 135 -17.76 8.84 1.70
C PRO A 135 -19.10 8.86 2.43
N ASP A 136 -19.16 8.18 3.54
CA ASP A 136 -20.33 8.25 4.43
C ASP A 136 -20.29 9.54 5.25
N THR A 137 -21.09 10.50 4.85
CA THR A 137 -21.19 11.80 5.56
C THR A 137 -22.07 11.72 6.80
N LEU A 138 -22.85 10.63 6.98
CA LEU A 138 -23.71 10.44 8.15
C LEU A 138 -22.90 10.10 9.41
N VAL A 139 -21.62 9.75 9.27
CA VAL A 139 -20.70 9.52 10.39
C VAL A 139 -20.62 10.72 11.34
N TRP A 140 -20.90 11.93 10.85
CA TRP A 140 -20.92 13.15 11.63
C TRP A 140 -22.19 13.32 12.50
N ARG A 141 -23.23 12.51 12.25
CA ARG A 141 -24.47 12.59 13.03
C ARG A 141 -24.27 12.09 14.45
N ASN A 142 -24.61 12.92 15.40
CA ASN A 142 -24.63 12.56 16.80
C ASN A 142 -26.08 12.60 17.33
N ARG A 143 -26.49 11.59 18.11
CA ARG A 143 -27.83 11.53 18.72
C ARG A 143 -28.09 12.67 19.71
N LEU A 144 -27.06 13.17 20.34
CA LEU A 144 -27.12 14.18 21.40
C LEU A 144 -26.63 15.57 20.96
N GLY A 145 -26.23 15.73 19.72
CA GLY A 145 -25.70 16.96 19.20
C GLY A 145 -26.24 17.29 17.80
N TYR A 146 -26.32 18.56 17.48
CA TYR A 146 -26.71 19.03 16.14
C TYR A 146 -25.46 19.21 15.28
N ASN A 147 -25.14 18.22 14.46
CA ASN A 147 -23.97 18.21 13.55
C ASN A 147 -24.36 18.17 12.07
N GLU A 148 -25.57 18.55 11.71
CA GLU A 148 -26.01 18.54 10.31
C GLU A 148 -25.18 19.45 9.41
N VAL A 149 -24.60 20.52 9.96
CA VAL A 149 -23.67 21.40 9.24
C VAL A 149 -22.46 20.62 8.75
N MET A 150 -21.90 19.75 9.58
CA MET A 150 -20.75 18.90 9.23
C MET A 150 -21.13 17.85 8.20
N THR A 151 -22.27 17.17 8.40
CA THR A 151 -22.81 16.17 7.46
C THR A 151 -22.92 16.74 6.03
N ASN A 152 -23.35 17.98 5.89
CA ASN A 152 -23.57 18.59 4.58
C ASN A 152 -22.30 19.23 3.98
N ASN A 153 -21.43 19.80 4.81
CA ASN A 153 -20.36 20.69 4.34
C ASN A 153 -18.97 20.10 4.43
N TYR A 154 -18.67 19.19 5.37
CA TYR A 154 -17.30 18.79 5.63
C TYR A 154 -16.55 18.29 4.39
N LEU A 155 -17.18 17.47 3.56
CA LEU A 155 -16.55 16.96 2.33
C LEU A 155 -16.52 18.02 1.21
N ARG A 156 -17.53 18.89 1.13
CA ARG A 156 -17.81 19.66 -0.09
C ARG A 156 -17.49 21.14 0.01
N HIS A 157 -17.49 21.70 1.22
CA HIS A 157 -17.27 23.12 1.40
C HIS A 157 -15.79 23.49 1.30
N PRO A 158 -15.41 24.55 0.56
CA PRO A 158 -14.02 24.95 0.36
C PRO A 158 -13.23 25.20 1.65
N ALA A 159 -13.89 25.58 2.75
CA ALA A 159 -13.26 25.79 4.04
C ALA A 159 -12.62 24.50 4.60
N TYR A 160 -13.09 23.33 4.19
CA TYR A 160 -12.56 22.04 4.62
C TYR A 160 -11.75 21.33 3.52
N ALA A 161 -11.37 22.05 2.46
CA ALA A 161 -10.68 21.45 1.33
C ALA A 161 -9.36 20.76 1.73
N GLU A 162 -8.57 21.41 2.60
CA GLU A 162 -7.27 20.92 3.08
C GLU A 162 -7.39 20.17 4.43
N TYR A 163 -8.58 19.76 4.83
CA TYR A 163 -8.81 18.90 5.97
C TYR A 163 -8.75 17.42 5.53
N PRO A 164 -8.35 16.49 6.41
CA PRO A 164 -8.27 15.08 6.07
C PRO A 164 -9.66 14.52 5.71
N VAL A 165 -9.72 13.65 4.72
CA VAL A 165 -10.97 12.96 4.39
C VAL A 165 -11.31 11.94 5.46
N VAL A 166 -12.56 11.95 5.90
CA VAL A 166 -13.15 10.96 6.81
C VAL A 166 -14.46 10.42 6.27
N GLY A 167 -15.03 9.42 6.91
CA GLY A 167 -16.21 8.73 6.39
C GLY A 167 -15.86 7.79 5.25
N VAL A 168 -14.59 7.42 5.11
CA VAL A 168 -14.08 6.49 4.11
C VAL A 168 -13.80 5.12 4.71
N SER A 169 -14.26 4.07 4.05
CA SER A 169 -13.95 2.70 4.40
C SER A 169 -12.54 2.32 3.90
N TRP A 170 -12.00 1.24 4.44
CA TRP A 170 -10.70 0.71 3.97
C TRP A 170 -10.74 0.37 2.48
N ILE A 171 -11.85 -0.20 2.00
CA ILE A 171 -12.02 -0.55 0.59
C ILE A 171 -11.92 0.70 -0.29
N GLN A 172 -12.62 1.77 0.09
CA GLN A 172 -12.58 3.05 -0.63
C GLN A 172 -11.18 3.69 -0.63
N ALA A 173 -10.43 3.54 0.45
CA ALA A 173 -9.05 4.02 0.52
C ALA A 173 -8.11 3.25 -0.43
N VAL A 174 -8.33 1.93 -0.59
CA VAL A 174 -7.60 1.11 -1.57
C VAL A 174 -7.97 1.49 -3.00
N GLU A 175 -9.25 1.68 -3.29
CA GLU A 175 -9.71 2.11 -4.62
C GLU A 175 -9.15 3.48 -5.02
N PHE A 176 -9.12 4.43 -4.09
CA PHE A 176 -8.47 5.72 -4.30
C PHE A 176 -6.99 5.56 -4.64
N SER A 177 -6.28 4.65 -3.94
CA SER A 177 -4.86 4.39 -4.19
C SER A 177 -4.61 3.80 -5.59
N ASN A 178 -5.48 2.91 -6.03
CA ASN A 178 -5.45 2.33 -7.37
C ASN A 178 -5.71 3.40 -8.44
N TRP A 179 -6.76 4.20 -8.27
CA TRP A 179 -7.07 5.34 -9.14
C TRP A 179 -5.86 6.29 -9.27
N ARG A 180 -5.25 6.65 -8.15
CA ARG A 180 -4.08 7.55 -8.14
C ARG A 180 -2.91 6.95 -8.91
N THR A 181 -2.67 5.64 -8.77
CA THR A 181 -1.66 4.91 -9.54
C THR A 181 -1.86 5.09 -11.04
N ASP A 182 -3.07 4.88 -11.49
CA ASP A 182 -3.42 4.96 -12.90
C ASP A 182 -3.30 6.38 -13.45
N ARG A 183 -3.80 7.36 -12.71
CA ARG A 183 -3.70 8.77 -13.13
C ARG A 183 -2.25 9.27 -13.21
N VAL A 184 -1.41 8.88 -12.25
CA VAL A 184 0.01 9.27 -12.25
C VAL A 184 0.75 8.61 -13.42
N ASN A 185 0.55 7.32 -13.65
CA ASN A 185 1.18 6.62 -14.75
C ASN A 185 0.69 7.09 -16.13
N GLU A 186 -0.60 7.38 -16.27
CA GLU A 186 -1.16 7.98 -17.47
C GLU A 186 -0.50 9.33 -17.80
N LEU A 187 -0.35 10.20 -16.79
CA LEU A 187 0.32 11.49 -16.96
C LEU A 187 1.79 11.34 -17.37
N ILE A 188 2.50 10.35 -16.82
CA ILE A 188 3.89 10.06 -17.20
C ILE A 188 3.95 9.65 -18.67
N LEU A 189 3.08 8.75 -19.12
CA LEU A 189 3.04 8.30 -20.51
C LEU A 189 2.68 9.46 -21.46
N GLU A 190 1.77 10.34 -21.06
CA GLU A 190 1.42 11.53 -21.84
C GLU A 190 2.61 12.51 -21.95
N LYS A 191 3.27 12.81 -20.82
CA LYS A 191 4.45 13.70 -20.79
C LYS A 191 5.61 13.17 -21.64
N GLU A 192 5.80 11.85 -21.64
CA GLU A 192 6.80 11.20 -22.48
C GLU A 192 6.37 11.10 -23.97
N GLY A 193 5.16 11.52 -24.32
CA GLY A 193 4.60 11.47 -25.67
C GLY A 193 4.35 10.05 -26.18
N ILE A 194 4.10 9.11 -25.29
CA ILE A 194 3.83 7.71 -25.60
C ILE A 194 2.36 7.52 -25.89
N THR A 195 1.50 8.08 -25.07
CA THR A 195 0.06 8.19 -25.30
C THR A 195 -0.26 9.53 -25.95
N ALA A 196 -1.44 9.62 -26.58
CA ALA A 196 -1.91 10.85 -27.16
C ALA A 196 -2.10 11.92 -26.09
N ARG A 197 -1.78 13.16 -26.43
CA ARG A 197 -1.97 14.30 -25.53
C ARG A 197 -3.48 14.48 -25.26
N ASN A 198 -3.84 14.61 -23.99
CA ASN A 198 -5.22 14.74 -23.55
C ASN A 198 -6.13 13.57 -23.98
N ALA A 199 -5.58 12.35 -24.08
CA ALA A 199 -6.33 11.15 -24.45
C ALA A 199 -7.62 10.97 -23.62
N ARG A 200 -7.56 11.36 -22.33
CA ARG A 200 -8.67 11.28 -21.38
C ARG A 200 -9.91 12.12 -21.73
N TYR A 201 -9.80 13.15 -22.56
CA TYR A 201 -10.90 14.07 -22.87
C TYR A 201 -11.72 13.72 -24.11
N GLY A 202 -11.52 12.61 -24.73
CA GLY A 202 -12.26 12.20 -25.93
C GLY A 202 -12.80 10.79 -25.85
N LEU A 203 -12.86 10.23 -24.64
CA LEU A 203 -13.27 8.86 -24.40
C LEU A 203 -14.79 8.77 -24.28
N LYS A 204 -15.32 7.59 -24.60
CA LYS A 204 -16.71 7.26 -24.30
C LYS A 204 -16.84 6.87 -22.83
N ASP A 205 -18.07 6.92 -22.34
CA ASP A 205 -18.40 6.50 -20.99
C ASP A 205 -17.89 5.07 -20.71
N GLY A 206 -17.17 4.91 -19.61
CA GLY A 206 -16.58 3.65 -19.21
C GLY A 206 -15.22 3.30 -19.86
N GLU A 207 -14.76 4.10 -20.82
CA GLU A 207 -13.42 3.93 -21.37
C GLU A 207 -12.39 4.67 -20.51
N THR A 208 -11.38 3.98 -20.03
CA THR A 208 -10.36 4.59 -19.15
C THR A 208 -9.00 3.96 -19.35
N PHE A 209 -7.99 4.60 -18.79
CA PHE A 209 -6.64 4.06 -18.66
C PHE A 209 -6.53 3.31 -17.34
N SER A 210 -6.06 2.06 -17.41
CA SER A 210 -5.54 1.31 -16.26
C SER A 210 -4.11 0.86 -16.54
N THR A 211 -3.23 1.07 -15.55
CA THR A 211 -1.82 0.66 -15.64
C THR A 211 -1.68 -0.84 -15.85
N SER A 212 -2.52 -1.62 -15.18
CA SER A 212 -2.55 -3.07 -15.31
C SER A 212 -2.94 -3.50 -16.73
N THR A 213 -3.98 -2.92 -17.28
CA THR A 213 -4.45 -3.16 -18.66
C THR A 213 -3.37 -2.75 -19.67
N TYR A 214 -2.76 -1.57 -19.50
CA TYR A 214 -1.71 -1.10 -20.40
C TYR A 214 -0.49 -2.04 -20.41
N LEU A 215 -0.10 -2.59 -19.27
CA LEU A 215 1.06 -3.49 -19.18
C LEU A 215 0.81 -4.90 -19.73
N ASN A 216 -0.42 -5.39 -19.67
CA ASN A 216 -0.78 -6.76 -20.07
C ASN A 216 -1.48 -6.83 -21.44
N ALA A 217 -2.29 -5.84 -21.76
CA ALA A 217 -3.07 -5.76 -22.99
C ALA A 217 -3.13 -4.31 -23.52
N PRO A 218 -1.99 -3.71 -23.94
CA PRO A 218 -1.91 -2.29 -24.27
C PRO A 218 -2.87 -1.88 -25.39
N THR A 219 -3.19 -2.77 -26.32
CA THR A 219 -4.14 -2.52 -27.42
C THR A 219 -5.59 -2.38 -26.97
N GLN A 220 -5.91 -2.79 -25.75
CA GLN A 220 -7.26 -2.73 -25.18
C GLN A 220 -7.44 -1.56 -24.21
N THR A 221 -6.39 -0.79 -23.97
CA THR A 221 -6.45 0.43 -23.19
C THR A 221 -7.31 1.47 -23.89
N TYR A 222 -8.00 2.34 -23.16
CA TYR A 222 -8.93 3.34 -23.69
C TYR A 222 -10.03 2.72 -24.57
N GLY A 223 -10.64 1.63 -24.11
CA GLY A 223 -11.70 0.93 -24.85
C GLY A 223 -11.25 0.29 -26.16
N GLY A 224 -9.94 0.03 -26.31
CA GLY A 224 -9.35 -0.54 -27.52
C GLY A 224 -8.98 0.48 -28.59
N ASN A 225 -8.95 1.77 -28.25
CA ASN A 225 -8.54 2.82 -29.18
C ASN A 225 -7.01 2.92 -29.27
N ASP A 226 -6.41 2.13 -30.16
CA ASP A 226 -4.97 2.04 -30.37
C ASP A 226 -4.35 3.37 -30.84
N SER A 227 -5.12 4.28 -31.43
CA SER A 227 -4.63 5.60 -31.83
C SER A 227 -4.28 6.48 -30.62
N LEU A 228 -4.96 6.29 -29.50
CA LEU A 228 -4.70 7.01 -28.24
C LEU A 228 -3.52 6.40 -27.49
N THR A 229 -3.36 5.09 -27.53
CA THR A 229 -2.25 4.37 -26.91
C THR A 229 -0.93 4.56 -27.61
N ARG A 230 -0.97 4.89 -28.89
CA ARG A 230 0.22 5.10 -29.73
C ARG A 230 0.47 6.56 -30.06
N GLY A 231 0.34 7.50 -29.20
CA GLY A 231 0.44 8.94 -29.46
C GLY A 231 1.28 9.33 -30.66
N GLY A 232 0.81 10.29 -31.45
CA GLY A 232 1.38 10.65 -32.76
C GLY A 232 2.81 11.20 -32.77
N ASN A 233 3.34 11.60 -31.63
CA ASN A 233 4.73 11.99 -31.44
C ASN A 233 5.41 11.03 -30.49
N ARG A 234 5.76 9.86 -30.98
CA ARG A 234 6.65 8.96 -30.24
C ARG A 234 7.87 9.72 -29.80
N SER A 235 8.11 9.73 -28.50
CA SER A 235 9.32 10.35 -28.01
C SER A 235 10.52 9.74 -28.77
N LYS A 236 11.33 10.60 -29.34
CA LYS A 236 12.60 10.22 -29.97
C LYS A 236 13.46 9.30 -29.09
N SER A 237 13.10 9.19 -27.80
CA SER A 237 13.72 8.30 -26.83
C SER A 237 13.31 6.84 -27.01
N ILE A 238 12.07 6.54 -27.44
CA ILE A 238 11.62 5.17 -27.72
C ILE A 238 12.16 4.71 -29.07
N GLU A 239 12.15 5.58 -30.10
CA GLU A 239 12.76 5.27 -31.38
C GLU A 239 14.27 5.03 -31.27
N LYS A 240 14.93 5.69 -30.32
CA LYS A 240 16.35 5.43 -30.01
C LYS A 240 16.58 4.15 -29.21
N ARG A 241 15.56 3.68 -28.43
CA ARG A 241 15.68 2.49 -27.59
C ARG A 241 15.27 1.21 -28.29
N SER A 242 14.27 1.28 -29.14
CA SER A 242 13.76 0.14 -29.89
C SER A 242 13.81 0.47 -31.38
N LYS A 243 14.78 -0.06 -32.05
CA LYS A 243 14.75 -0.14 -33.51
C LYS A 243 13.82 -1.22 -34.02
N ASP A 244 13.28 -2.00 -33.10
CA ASP A 244 12.22 -2.97 -33.33
C ASP A 244 10.89 -2.23 -33.46
N SER A 245 10.43 -2.09 -34.67
CA SER A 245 9.13 -1.48 -35.01
C SER A 245 7.92 -2.29 -34.48
N THR A 246 8.18 -3.42 -33.83
CA THR A 246 7.15 -4.32 -33.29
C THR A 246 6.77 -4.04 -31.85
N ASN A 247 7.66 -3.49 -31.01
CA ASN A 247 7.37 -3.18 -29.61
C ASN A 247 7.16 -1.68 -29.39
N LEU A 248 5.93 -1.26 -29.56
CA LEU A 248 5.52 0.14 -29.52
C LEU A 248 5.09 0.62 -28.14
N TYR A 249 4.97 -0.28 -27.18
CA TYR A 249 4.44 -0.04 -25.85
C TYR A 249 5.54 -0.09 -24.79
N ILE A 250 5.37 0.70 -23.74
CA ILE A 250 6.28 0.69 -22.61
C ILE A 250 6.07 -0.58 -21.78
N GLN A 251 7.16 -1.16 -21.36
CA GLN A 251 7.21 -2.33 -20.50
C GLN A 251 7.82 -1.95 -19.13
N ARG A 252 7.60 -2.79 -18.14
CA ARG A 252 8.20 -2.59 -16.79
C ARG A 252 9.72 -2.47 -16.83
N LYS A 253 10.39 -3.18 -17.74
CA LYS A 253 11.85 -3.11 -17.94
C LYS A 253 12.36 -1.73 -18.36
N ASP A 254 11.50 -0.88 -18.90
CA ASP A 254 11.88 0.47 -19.33
C ASP A 254 12.03 1.43 -18.15
N GLY A 255 11.46 1.08 -16.99
CA GLY A 255 11.61 1.82 -15.74
C GLY A 255 11.00 3.22 -15.77
N LEU A 256 9.96 3.45 -16.59
CA LEU A 256 9.25 4.72 -16.68
C LEU A 256 8.02 4.77 -15.77
N LEU A 257 7.27 3.66 -15.71
CA LEU A 257 6.08 3.60 -14.89
C LEU A 257 6.44 3.49 -13.41
N MET A 258 5.70 4.20 -12.60
CA MET A 258 5.84 4.13 -11.15
C MET A 258 5.17 2.87 -10.60
N PRO A 259 5.68 2.33 -9.49
CA PRO A 259 4.98 1.33 -8.70
C PRO A 259 3.61 1.84 -8.24
N ALA A 260 2.75 0.90 -7.86
CA ALA A 260 1.42 1.26 -7.38
C ALA A 260 1.47 2.06 -6.06
N TYR A 261 0.62 3.08 -5.98
CA TYR A 261 0.21 3.65 -4.71
C TYR A 261 -0.65 2.62 -3.99
N ARG A 262 -0.50 2.52 -2.70
CA ARG A 262 -1.20 1.59 -1.83
C ARG A 262 -1.30 2.15 -0.42
N LEU A 263 -2.08 1.54 0.43
CA LEU A 263 -1.97 1.82 1.85
C LEU A 263 -0.60 1.34 2.38
N PRO A 264 0.00 2.03 3.35
CA PRO A 264 1.19 1.54 4.03
C PRO A 264 0.89 0.24 4.79
N THR A 265 1.87 -0.64 4.92
CA THR A 265 1.76 -1.74 5.88
C THR A 265 1.85 -1.18 7.30
N GLU A 266 1.35 -1.93 8.27
CA GLU A 266 1.42 -1.53 9.68
C GLU A 266 2.86 -1.24 10.11
N ALA A 267 3.80 -2.10 9.71
CA ALA A 267 5.22 -1.92 10.00
C ALA A 267 5.82 -0.67 9.32
N GLU A 268 5.48 -0.41 8.06
CA GLU A 268 5.91 0.80 7.35
C GLU A 268 5.37 2.05 8.01
N TRP A 269 4.09 2.05 8.38
CA TRP A 269 3.44 3.18 9.02
C TRP A 269 4.07 3.51 10.37
N GLU A 270 4.27 2.50 11.21
CA GLU A 270 4.85 2.68 12.54
C GLU A 270 6.32 3.12 12.47
N TYR A 271 7.10 2.52 11.55
CA TYR A 271 8.48 2.92 11.28
C TYR A 271 8.56 4.38 10.84
N ALA A 272 7.71 4.79 9.92
CA ALA A 272 7.66 6.15 9.42
C ALA A 272 7.23 7.15 10.50
N ALA A 273 6.26 6.78 11.34
CA ALA A 273 5.77 7.63 12.43
C ALA A 273 6.85 7.88 13.49
N ILE A 274 7.56 6.84 13.92
CA ILE A 274 8.60 6.95 14.93
C ILE A 274 9.77 7.84 14.44
N GLY A 275 10.13 7.77 13.16
CA GLY A 275 11.11 8.67 12.56
C GLY A 275 12.46 8.67 13.29
N LEU A 276 13.11 7.50 13.45
CA LEU A 276 14.39 7.37 14.17
C LEU A 276 15.59 7.85 13.35
N VAL A 277 15.50 9.00 12.71
CA VAL A 277 16.58 9.56 11.90
C VAL A 277 17.54 10.33 12.80
N SER A 278 18.79 9.88 12.86
CA SER A 278 19.89 10.57 13.58
C SER A 278 19.66 10.78 15.08
N VAL A 279 18.79 10.02 15.71
CA VAL A 279 18.44 10.23 17.13
C VAL A 279 19.49 9.63 18.04
N ARG A 280 20.13 10.46 18.84
CA ARG A 280 21.11 10.01 19.85
C ARG A 280 20.48 9.50 21.14
N ASN A 281 19.30 9.99 21.48
CA ASN A 281 18.66 9.75 22.77
C ASN A 281 17.78 8.48 22.77
N PHE A 282 17.29 8.07 21.60
CA PHE A 282 16.43 6.90 21.43
C PHE A 282 17.08 5.94 20.46
N ASN A 283 17.30 4.73 20.89
CA ASN A 283 17.79 3.62 20.09
C ASN A 283 17.38 2.31 20.77
N ASN A 284 17.76 1.16 20.20
CA ASN A 284 17.46 -0.15 20.76
C ASN A 284 17.97 -0.37 22.20
N TYR A 285 18.88 0.48 22.69
CA TYR A 285 19.46 0.41 24.04
C TYR A 285 18.85 1.40 25.05
N ARG A 286 18.37 2.55 24.55
CA ARG A 286 17.92 3.67 25.41
C ARG A 286 16.41 3.84 25.47
N GLY A 287 15.69 2.88 24.90
CA GLY A 287 14.25 2.93 24.84
C GLY A 287 13.72 3.54 23.55
N ARG A 288 12.44 3.39 23.35
CA ARG A 288 11.71 3.81 22.19
C ARG A 288 11.22 5.24 22.31
N LYS A 289 11.19 5.95 21.20
CA LYS A 289 10.50 7.23 21.08
C LYS A 289 8.98 7.01 21.22
N LYS A 290 8.33 7.72 22.14
CA LYS A 290 6.89 7.51 22.44
C LYS A 290 5.99 8.15 21.38
N TYR A 291 6.39 9.28 20.82
CA TYR A 291 5.61 10.06 19.86
C TYR A 291 6.43 10.36 18.59
N PRO A 292 5.81 10.77 17.48
CA PRO A 292 6.52 11.20 16.27
C PRO A 292 7.51 12.36 16.50
N TRP A 293 7.24 13.22 17.47
CA TRP A 293 8.12 14.33 17.86
C TRP A 293 9.11 13.94 18.96
N ASP A 294 10.07 14.81 19.22
CA ASP A 294 11.01 14.62 20.32
C ASP A 294 10.37 14.90 21.69
N GLY A 295 10.65 14.02 22.62
CA GLY A 295 10.11 14.11 23.97
C GLY A 295 9.06 13.05 24.28
N GLN A 296 8.63 13.04 25.54
CA GLN A 296 7.65 12.09 26.08
C GLN A 296 6.30 12.75 26.41
N TYR A 297 6.15 14.02 26.08
CA TYR A 297 4.98 14.82 26.41
C TYR A 297 4.27 15.28 25.14
N THR A 298 2.97 15.51 25.24
CA THR A 298 2.13 16.03 24.16
C THR A 298 2.29 17.54 23.97
N ARG A 299 2.95 18.24 24.93
CA ARG A 299 3.18 19.68 24.90
C ARG A 299 4.63 20.01 24.55
N SER A 300 4.79 21.08 23.80
CA SER A 300 6.11 21.59 23.44
C SER A 300 6.88 22.10 24.64
N GLY A 301 8.14 21.65 24.79
CA GLY A 301 9.09 22.19 25.75
C GLY A 301 9.97 23.31 25.18
N LYS A 302 9.82 23.68 23.91
CA LYS A 302 10.63 24.72 23.27
C LYS A 302 10.22 26.09 23.78
N ARG A 303 11.21 26.95 24.14
CA ARG A 303 10.97 28.27 24.74
C ARG A 303 9.95 29.17 24.02
N LYS A 304 9.87 29.08 22.68
CA LYS A 304 8.96 29.92 21.88
C LYS A 304 7.52 29.38 21.84
N THR A 305 7.36 28.07 21.99
CA THR A 305 6.10 27.36 21.87
C THR A 305 5.81 26.52 23.10
N GLN A 306 6.36 26.96 24.26
CA GLN A 306 6.24 26.23 25.50
C GLN A 306 4.78 26.13 25.94
N GLY A 307 4.31 24.89 26.07
CA GLY A 307 2.94 24.60 26.47
C GLY A 307 1.98 24.33 25.30
N ASP A 308 2.36 24.72 24.07
CA ASP A 308 1.52 24.44 22.89
C ASP A 308 1.41 22.93 22.67
N GLN A 309 0.24 22.45 22.31
CA GLN A 309 0.02 21.06 21.96
C GLN A 309 0.73 20.72 20.63
N LEU A 310 1.20 19.47 20.53
CA LEU A 310 1.97 18.99 19.38
C LEU A 310 1.14 18.14 18.41
N ALA A 311 -0.11 17.88 18.75
CA ALA A 311 -1.06 17.14 17.94
C ALA A 311 -2.50 17.51 18.30
N ASN A 312 -3.43 17.23 17.40
CA ASN A 312 -4.86 17.34 17.62
C ASN A 312 -5.40 16.06 18.25
N PHE A 313 -5.86 16.12 19.50
CA PHE A 313 -6.39 14.96 20.24
C PHE A 313 -7.26 15.39 21.42
N LYS A 314 -8.10 14.51 21.91
CA LYS A 314 -8.99 14.76 23.05
C LYS A 314 -8.20 14.82 24.37
N GLN A 315 -8.20 15.98 25.03
CA GLN A 315 -7.44 16.18 26.26
C GLN A 315 -8.26 15.97 27.54
N GLY A 316 -9.56 16.22 27.52
CA GLY A 316 -10.42 16.15 28.69
C GLY A 316 -11.78 15.49 28.46
N ASP A 317 -12.57 15.38 29.54
CA ASP A 317 -13.97 15.01 29.45
C ASP A 317 -14.81 16.28 29.30
N GLY A 318 -15.69 16.34 28.32
CA GLY A 318 -16.63 17.43 28.14
C GLY A 318 -16.24 18.49 27.13
N ASP A 319 -14.99 18.82 26.95
CA ASP A 319 -14.48 19.50 25.77
C ASP A 319 -13.21 18.82 25.25
N TYR A 320 -12.81 19.14 24.04
CA TYR A 320 -11.71 18.46 23.37
C TYR A 320 -10.32 19.02 23.75
N GLY A 321 -10.24 19.67 24.89
CA GLY A 321 -9.03 20.21 25.43
C GLY A 321 -9.15 21.72 25.63
N GLY A 322 -8.59 22.23 26.62
CA GLY A 322 -8.58 23.63 26.93
C GLY A 322 -9.64 24.08 27.93
N ILE A 323 -9.67 25.37 28.18
CA ILE A 323 -10.59 26.05 29.05
C ILE A 323 -11.91 26.23 28.32
N ALA A 324 -13.02 26.11 29.03
CA ALA A 324 -14.39 26.17 28.52
C ALA A 324 -14.57 27.06 27.29
N GLY A 325 -14.87 26.46 26.16
CA GLY A 325 -15.12 27.13 24.89
C GLY A 325 -13.95 27.27 23.94
N TRP A 326 -12.72 26.80 24.29
CA TRP A 326 -11.56 26.82 23.41
C TRP A 326 -10.77 25.52 23.49
N SER A 327 -10.41 24.98 22.35
CA SER A 327 -9.53 23.84 22.27
C SER A 327 -8.08 24.25 22.50
N ASP A 328 -7.37 23.53 23.37
CA ASP A 328 -5.99 23.82 23.73
C ASP A 328 -4.99 23.47 22.60
N ASP A 329 -5.42 22.60 21.68
CA ASP A 329 -4.66 22.20 20.49
C ASP A 329 -5.02 23.01 19.23
N GLY A 330 -6.02 23.90 19.32
CA GLY A 330 -6.43 24.78 18.24
C GLY A 330 -7.48 24.21 17.29
N ALA A 331 -8.04 23.03 17.60
CA ALA A 331 -9.06 22.39 16.76
C ALA A 331 -10.15 21.73 17.62
N ASP A 332 -11.43 21.98 17.27
CA ASP A 332 -12.59 21.36 17.93
C ASP A 332 -12.90 19.96 17.37
N ILE A 333 -12.52 19.74 16.12
CA ILE A 333 -12.68 18.51 15.35
C ILE A 333 -11.34 18.21 14.65
N THR A 334 -11.38 17.67 13.45
CA THR A 334 -10.17 17.56 12.60
C THR A 334 -9.54 18.94 12.35
N ALA A 335 -8.24 18.99 12.20
CA ALA A 335 -7.48 20.17 11.84
C ALA A 335 -7.09 20.13 10.35
N GLU A 336 -6.78 21.30 9.79
CA GLU A 336 -6.16 21.42 8.48
C GLU A 336 -4.80 20.68 8.48
N ILE A 337 -4.46 20.00 7.39
CA ILE A 337 -3.17 19.34 7.25
C ILE A 337 -2.00 20.32 7.47
N LYS A 338 -0.89 19.82 8.00
CA LYS A 338 0.31 20.63 8.31
C LYS A 338 0.12 21.68 9.40
N SER A 339 -0.93 21.60 10.19
CA SER A 339 -1.13 22.48 11.34
C SER A 339 -0.06 22.27 12.42
N TYR A 340 0.49 21.09 12.52
CA TYR A 340 1.54 20.73 13.49
C TYR A 340 2.88 20.48 12.82
N GLN A 341 3.94 20.33 13.63
CA GLN A 341 5.28 20.13 13.10
C GLN A 341 5.46 18.71 12.56
N PRO A 342 6.18 18.54 11.45
CA PRO A 342 6.45 17.21 10.91
C PRO A 342 7.45 16.44 11.78
N ASN A 343 7.48 15.12 11.61
CA ASN A 343 8.52 14.28 12.19
C ASN A 343 9.86 14.38 11.42
N ASP A 344 10.86 13.57 11.82
CA ASP A 344 12.20 13.61 11.25
C ASP A 344 12.27 13.20 9.76
N PHE A 345 11.27 12.47 9.25
CA PHE A 345 11.15 12.18 7.82
C PHE A 345 10.41 13.27 7.01
N GLY A 346 9.86 14.26 7.69
CA GLY A 346 9.06 15.32 7.08
C GLY A 346 7.58 14.94 6.89
N LEU A 347 7.10 13.96 7.65
CA LEU A 347 5.70 13.52 7.62
C LEU A 347 4.91 14.25 8.69
N TYR A 348 3.75 14.80 8.30
CA TYR A 348 2.85 15.54 9.16
C TYR A 348 1.75 14.63 9.72
N ASP A 349 1.23 15.00 10.87
CA ASP A 349 0.03 14.43 11.48
C ASP A 349 0.06 12.90 11.65
N MET A 350 1.27 12.34 11.92
CA MET A 350 1.45 10.91 12.18
C MET A 350 0.90 10.46 13.56
N SER A 351 0.42 11.38 14.36
CA SER A 351 -0.29 11.12 15.62
C SER A 351 -1.29 12.23 15.86
N GLY A 352 -2.52 11.84 16.11
CA GLY A 352 -3.65 12.77 16.26
C GLY A 352 -4.26 13.13 14.91
N ASN A 353 -5.11 14.13 14.90
CA ASN A 353 -5.94 14.57 13.79
C ASN A 353 -6.90 13.45 13.34
N VAL A 354 -6.57 12.63 12.36
CA VAL A 354 -7.33 11.41 12.08
C VAL A 354 -6.45 10.17 12.22
N ALA A 355 -7.05 9.10 12.72
CA ALA A 355 -6.41 7.79 12.69
C ALA A 355 -6.38 7.29 11.23
N GLU A 356 -5.43 6.43 10.89
CA GLU A 356 -5.17 6.09 9.50
C GLU A 356 -5.28 4.59 9.25
N TRP A 357 -6.00 4.24 8.18
CA TRP A 357 -6.05 2.90 7.67
C TRP A 357 -4.68 2.42 7.21
N VAL A 358 -4.33 1.19 7.59
CA VAL A 358 -3.16 0.48 7.05
C VAL A 358 -3.60 -0.78 6.30
N ALA A 359 -2.70 -1.38 5.55
CA ALA A 359 -3.03 -2.50 4.69
C ALA A 359 -3.35 -3.81 5.44
N ASP A 360 -2.86 -3.93 6.67
CA ASP A 360 -2.83 -5.19 7.41
C ASP A 360 -4.20 -5.62 7.95
N VAL A 361 -4.41 -6.93 7.93
CA VAL A 361 -5.51 -7.58 8.65
C VAL A 361 -5.18 -7.63 10.12
N TYR A 362 -6.14 -7.29 10.98
CA TYR A 362 -5.92 -7.35 12.41
C TYR A 362 -5.88 -8.79 12.94
N ARG A 363 -4.86 -9.06 13.74
CA ARG A 363 -4.75 -10.26 14.58
C ARG A 363 -4.35 -9.85 15.99
N PRO A 364 -4.99 -10.41 17.04
CA PRO A 364 -4.73 -9.99 18.42
C PRO A 364 -3.33 -10.40 18.89
N ILE A 365 -2.80 -11.50 18.40
CA ILE A 365 -1.48 -11.98 18.74
C ILE A 365 -0.59 -11.86 17.51
N VAL A 366 0.51 -11.12 17.65
CA VAL A 366 1.58 -11.07 16.65
C VAL A 366 2.65 -12.06 17.09
N ASP A 367 2.95 -13.04 16.25
CA ASP A 367 4.01 -13.99 16.54
C ASP A 367 5.38 -13.31 16.42
N ASP A 368 6.28 -13.60 17.36
CA ASP A 368 7.69 -13.20 17.30
C ASP A 368 8.46 -13.94 16.19
N GLY A 369 7.82 -14.94 15.57
CA GLY A 369 8.38 -15.70 14.46
C GLY A 369 8.61 -14.82 13.24
N PHE A 370 9.73 -15.04 12.58
CA PHE A 370 10.23 -14.30 11.41
C PHE A 370 9.22 -14.14 10.24
N ASN A 371 8.14 -14.92 10.23
CA ASN A 371 7.22 -15.02 9.09
C ASN A 371 5.79 -14.57 9.40
N ASP A 372 5.53 -13.94 10.54
CA ASP A 372 4.17 -13.53 10.86
C ASP A 372 3.85 -12.14 10.28
N PHE A 373 3.54 -12.13 9.00
CA PHE A 373 3.14 -10.92 8.28
C PHE A 373 1.62 -10.84 8.16
N ASN A 374 0.99 -10.10 9.05
CA ASN A 374 -0.46 -9.89 9.04
C ASN A 374 -0.98 -9.28 7.74
N TYR A 375 -0.13 -8.58 6.99
CA TYR A 375 -0.46 -8.07 5.66
C TYR A 375 -0.90 -9.16 4.68
N TYR A 376 -0.32 -10.35 4.79
CA TYR A 376 -0.64 -11.48 3.90
C TYR A 376 -1.78 -12.36 4.42
N ARG A 377 -2.16 -12.24 5.68
CA ARG A 377 -3.23 -13.04 6.26
C ARG A 377 -4.57 -12.70 5.64
N GLY A 378 -5.31 -13.72 5.28
CA GLY A 378 -6.63 -13.58 4.66
C GLY A 378 -6.64 -12.92 3.28
N ASN A 379 -5.50 -12.67 2.67
CA ASN A 379 -5.43 -12.18 1.30
C ASN A 379 -5.84 -13.28 0.33
N VAL A 380 -6.79 -12.95 -0.53
CA VAL A 380 -7.16 -13.79 -1.66
C VAL A 380 -6.24 -13.43 -2.83
N TYR A 381 -5.36 -14.35 -3.21
CA TYR A 381 -4.50 -14.14 -4.38
C TYR A 381 -5.31 -14.30 -5.65
N THR A 382 -5.09 -13.40 -6.60
CA THR A 382 -5.81 -13.35 -7.86
C THR A 382 -4.85 -13.50 -9.04
N LYS A 383 -5.39 -14.03 -10.15
CA LYS A 383 -4.73 -14.09 -11.45
C LYS A 383 -5.59 -13.42 -12.50
N ASN A 384 -4.96 -12.99 -13.60
CA ASN A 384 -5.68 -12.43 -14.73
C ASN A 384 -6.56 -13.49 -15.37
N ALA A 385 -7.85 -13.22 -15.56
CA ALA A 385 -8.72 -14.07 -16.34
C ALA A 385 -8.30 -14.05 -17.83
N ILE A 386 -8.24 -15.21 -18.43
CA ILE A 386 -7.83 -15.40 -19.84
C ILE A 386 -9.03 -15.95 -20.60
N ASP A 387 -9.26 -15.48 -21.82
CA ASP A 387 -10.27 -16.00 -22.73
C ASP A 387 -9.77 -17.28 -23.45
N GLU A 388 -10.64 -17.91 -24.24
CA GLU A 388 -10.32 -19.12 -25.01
C GLU A 388 -9.20 -18.89 -26.04
N ASN A 389 -8.94 -17.64 -26.42
CA ASN A 389 -7.89 -17.25 -27.37
C ASN A 389 -6.57 -16.90 -26.68
N GLY A 390 -6.46 -17.10 -25.37
CA GLY A 390 -5.27 -16.76 -24.59
C GLY A 390 -5.09 -15.26 -24.33
N LYS A 391 -6.11 -14.44 -24.58
CA LYS A 391 -6.08 -13.00 -24.29
C LYS A 391 -6.66 -12.72 -22.91
N VAL A 392 -6.15 -11.68 -22.29
CA VAL A 392 -6.64 -11.21 -20.98
C VAL A 392 -8.06 -10.65 -21.15
N LYS A 393 -8.98 -11.06 -20.28
CA LYS A 393 -10.35 -10.53 -20.24
C LYS A 393 -10.36 -9.17 -19.56
N ILE A 394 -11.03 -8.21 -20.20
CA ILE A 394 -11.23 -6.85 -19.66
C ILE A 394 -12.68 -6.71 -19.23
N VAL A 395 -12.88 -6.03 -18.12
CA VAL A 395 -14.19 -5.71 -17.59
C VAL A 395 -14.90 -4.72 -18.53
N THR A 396 -16.08 -5.07 -18.95
CA THR A 396 -17.00 -4.22 -19.74
C THR A 396 -18.17 -3.77 -18.87
N ALA A 397 -18.95 -2.81 -19.34
CA ALA A 397 -20.13 -2.31 -18.61
C ALA A 397 -21.10 -3.44 -18.17
N ASP A 398 -21.20 -4.49 -18.97
CA ASP A 398 -22.11 -5.63 -18.71
C ASP A 398 -21.49 -6.69 -17.80
N SER A 399 -20.19 -6.64 -17.54
CA SER A 399 -19.45 -7.62 -16.72
C SER A 399 -19.00 -7.09 -15.37
N ILE A 400 -19.54 -5.96 -14.93
CA ILE A 400 -19.26 -5.41 -13.61
C ILE A 400 -19.87 -6.30 -12.55
N VAL A 401 -19.06 -6.72 -11.58
CA VAL A 401 -19.51 -7.47 -10.41
C VAL A 401 -19.72 -6.51 -9.26
N TYR A 402 -20.93 -6.49 -8.72
CA TYR A 402 -21.29 -5.66 -7.58
C TYR A 402 -21.38 -6.51 -6.32
N ASP A 403 -20.75 -6.04 -5.25
CA ASP A 403 -20.84 -6.63 -3.91
C ASP A 403 -21.68 -5.73 -3.01
N THR A 404 -22.57 -6.33 -2.23
CA THR A 404 -23.32 -5.61 -1.20
C THR A 404 -22.60 -5.79 0.14
N LEU A 405 -22.14 -4.69 0.70
CA LEU A 405 -21.46 -4.66 1.99
C LEU A 405 -22.44 -4.93 3.16
N SER A 406 -21.92 -5.22 4.34
CA SER A 406 -22.71 -5.42 5.57
C SER A 406 -23.55 -4.20 5.92
N THR A 407 -23.11 -3.02 5.53
CA THR A 407 -23.80 -1.73 5.68
C THR A 407 -24.96 -1.52 4.71
N GLY A 408 -25.16 -2.44 3.76
CA GLY A 408 -26.12 -2.30 2.66
C GLY A 408 -25.61 -1.45 1.50
N LYS A 409 -24.41 -0.90 1.58
CA LYS A 409 -23.78 -0.14 0.49
C LYS A 409 -23.32 -1.10 -0.60
N VAL A 410 -23.60 -0.75 -1.85
CA VAL A 410 -23.17 -1.53 -3.02
C VAL A 410 -21.91 -0.91 -3.59
N ILE A 411 -20.90 -1.73 -3.78
CA ILE A 411 -19.62 -1.33 -4.40
C ILE A 411 -19.34 -2.19 -5.63
N ALA A 412 -18.63 -1.63 -6.60
CA ALA A 412 -18.14 -2.40 -7.75
C ALA A 412 -16.81 -3.06 -7.37
N ARG A 413 -16.69 -4.36 -7.57
CA ARG A 413 -15.45 -5.11 -7.31
C ARG A 413 -14.35 -4.76 -8.31
N ASN A 414 -14.72 -4.46 -9.53
CA ASN A 414 -13.83 -4.10 -10.64
C ASN A 414 -14.50 -3.05 -11.52
N LEU A 415 -13.70 -2.14 -12.02
CA LEU A 415 -14.17 -1.07 -12.90
C LEU A 415 -14.03 -1.45 -14.37
N PRO A 416 -14.90 -0.97 -15.26
CA PRO A 416 -14.73 -1.12 -16.69
C PRO A 416 -13.37 -0.62 -17.16
N GLY A 417 -12.73 -1.34 -18.07
CA GLY A 417 -11.38 -1.06 -18.54
C GLY A 417 -10.26 -1.71 -17.73
N GLU A 418 -10.55 -2.25 -16.55
CA GLU A 418 -9.61 -3.06 -15.78
C GLU A 418 -9.59 -4.52 -16.24
N ILE A 419 -8.51 -5.22 -15.90
CA ILE A 419 -8.42 -6.66 -16.16
C ILE A 419 -9.28 -7.40 -15.14
N LEU A 420 -10.11 -8.32 -15.63
CA LEU A 420 -10.87 -9.21 -14.77
C LEU A 420 -9.92 -10.11 -13.97
N GLN A 421 -9.99 -10.01 -12.66
CA GLN A 421 -9.22 -10.83 -11.74
C GLN A 421 -10.07 -11.98 -11.24
N VAL A 422 -9.49 -13.18 -11.23
CA VAL A 422 -10.11 -14.39 -10.66
C VAL A 422 -9.23 -14.95 -9.56
N PRO A 423 -9.80 -15.57 -8.52
CA PRO A 423 -9.01 -16.20 -7.47
C PRO A 423 -8.07 -17.27 -8.04
N VAL A 424 -6.91 -17.42 -7.43
CA VAL A 424 -5.96 -18.50 -7.73
C VAL A 424 -6.46 -19.78 -7.11
N ASP A 425 -6.53 -20.85 -7.91
CA ASP A 425 -6.92 -22.17 -7.43
C ASP A 425 -5.90 -22.76 -6.45
N GLU A 426 -6.32 -23.67 -5.60
CA GLU A 426 -5.46 -24.32 -4.62
C GLU A 426 -4.28 -25.08 -5.26
N ASN A 427 -4.49 -25.65 -6.43
CA ASN A 427 -3.45 -26.35 -7.18
C ASN A 427 -2.40 -25.41 -7.80
N GLU A 428 -2.64 -24.10 -7.81
CA GLU A 428 -1.77 -23.07 -8.38
C GLU A 428 -0.99 -22.32 -7.30
N THR A 429 -0.58 -23.00 -6.24
CA THR A 429 0.13 -22.39 -5.08
C THR A 429 1.39 -21.62 -5.46
N TYR A 430 2.02 -21.96 -6.59
CA TYR A 430 3.19 -21.26 -7.12
C TYR A 430 2.91 -19.81 -7.54
N LEU A 431 1.65 -19.43 -7.76
CA LEU A 431 1.23 -18.06 -8.03
C LEU A 431 1.06 -17.23 -6.76
N ARG A 432 1.08 -17.86 -5.60
CA ARG A 432 0.93 -17.20 -4.31
C ARG A 432 2.30 -16.84 -3.75
N THR A 433 2.56 -15.54 -3.60
CA THR A 433 3.66 -15.07 -2.78
C THR A 433 3.28 -15.25 -1.31
N GLN A 434 4.15 -15.68 -0.46
CA GLN A 434 3.85 -15.90 0.97
C GLN A 434 2.70 -16.89 1.22
N PHE A 435 2.64 -17.94 0.41
CA PHE A 435 1.62 -18.98 0.52
C PHE A 435 1.46 -19.53 1.94
N SER A 436 2.55 -19.70 2.66
CA SER A 436 2.55 -20.25 4.01
C SER A 436 1.86 -19.39 5.06
N THR A 437 1.67 -18.09 4.77
CA THR A 437 1.08 -17.12 5.71
C THR A 437 -0.27 -16.58 5.28
N SER A 438 -0.58 -16.54 3.98
CA SER A 438 -1.78 -15.89 3.46
C SER A 438 -3.08 -16.58 3.85
N ASP A 439 -3.15 -17.89 3.67
CA ASP A 439 -4.33 -18.71 3.99
C ASP A 439 -4.10 -19.54 5.27
N ASN A 440 -3.04 -19.24 6.00
CA ASN A 440 -2.69 -20.01 7.17
C ASN A 440 -3.73 -19.76 8.28
N ARG A 441 -4.24 -20.86 8.83
CA ARG A 441 -5.16 -20.88 9.96
C ARG A 441 -4.38 -21.29 11.19
N ASP A 442 -4.05 -20.32 12.03
CA ASP A 442 -3.40 -20.56 13.30
C ASP A 442 -4.44 -20.37 14.42
N TYR A 443 -4.53 -21.33 15.35
CA TYR A 443 -5.43 -21.22 16.51
C TYR A 443 -5.12 -19.98 17.37
N ARG A 444 -3.91 -19.46 17.30
CA ARG A 444 -3.47 -18.25 17.99
C ARG A 444 -4.05 -16.98 17.38
N ASP A 445 -4.52 -17.04 16.15
CA ASP A 445 -5.04 -15.87 15.45
C ASP A 445 -6.29 -15.29 16.11
N GLY A 446 -7.04 -16.11 16.86
CA GLY A 446 -8.28 -15.68 17.53
C GLY A 446 -9.38 -15.24 16.57
N ASP A 447 -9.18 -15.46 15.25
CA ASP A 447 -10.12 -15.06 14.23
C ASP A 447 -11.21 -16.11 13.99
N LYS A 448 -12.20 -15.69 13.25
CA LYS A 448 -13.39 -16.48 12.91
C LYS A 448 -13.09 -17.76 12.15
N ALA A 449 -12.12 -17.75 11.26
CA ALA A 449 -11.75 -18.89 10.44
C ALA A 449 -10.90 -19.91 11.22
N SER A 450 -10.01 -19.42 12.07
CA SER A 450 -9.12 -20.26 12.88
C SER A 450 -9.83 -21.03 13.99
N THR A 451 -11.04 -20.62 14.35
CA THR A 451 -11.88 -21.33 15.34
C THR A 451 -12.66 -22.50 14.74
N ARG A 452 -12.61 -22.70 13.41
CA ARG A 452 -13.26 -23.83 12.75
C ARG A 452 -12.37 -25.06 12.76
N PHE A 453 -13.02 -26.22 12.63
CA PHE A 453 -12.27 -27.45 12.35
C PHE A 453 -11.53 -27.32 11.02
N TYR A 454 -10.33 -27.90 11.01
CA TYR A 454 -9.59 -28.09 9.78
C TYR A 454 -10.37 -29.08 8.90
N GLN A 455 -10.95 -28.59 7.82
CA GLN A 455 -11.50 -29.46 6.78
C GLN A 455 -10.38 -29.84 5.83
N SER A 456 -10.26 -31.11 5.51
CA SER A 456 -9.41 -31.51 4.41
C SER A 456 -9.98 -30.94 3.12
N PHE A 457 -9.13 -30.24 2.38
CA PHE A 457 -9.49 -29.65 1.10
C PHE A 457 -10.03 -30.74 0.16
N GLY A 458 -11.16 -30.50 -0.46
CA GLY A 458 -11.72 -31.36 -1.50
C GLY A 458 -12.98 -32.14 -1.13
N GLU A 459 -13.48 -32.05 0.10
CA GLU A 459 -14.77 -32.67 0.45
C GLU A 459 -15.92 -31.68 0.26
N GLN A 460 -16.95 -32.11 -0.45
CA GLN A 460 -18.13 -31.32 -0.71
C GLN A 460 -18.85 -30.94 0.60
N GLU A 461 -19.48 -29.77 0.63
CA GLU A 461 -20.09 -29.15 1.81
C GLU A 461 -21.15 -30.03 2.53
N ASP A 462 -21.59 -31.13 1.92
CA ASP A 462 -22.71 -31.94 2.40
C ASP A 462 -22.32 -33.09 3.34
N GLU A 463 -21.04 -33.48 3.43
CA GLU A 463 -20.58 -34.49 4.39
C GLU A 463 -19.32 -34.02 5.11
N VAL A 464 -19.51 -33.26 6.16
CA VAL A 464 -18.42 -32.87 7.06
C VAL A 464 -18.06 -34.07 7.95
N VAL A 465 -17.12 -34.88 7.51
CA VAL A 465 -16.50 -35.90 8.39
C VAL A 465 -15.61 -35.13 9.37
N ILE A 466 -16.10 -34.99 10.59
CA ILE A 466 -15.38 -34.36 11.68
C ILE A 466 -14.32 -35.37 12.17
N ASP A 467 -13.08 -35.23 11.71
CA ASP A 467 -11.97 -35.99 12.29
C ASP A 467 -11.59 -35.36 13.64
N PRO A 468 -11.82 -36.07 14.76
CA PRO A 468 -11.52 -35.55 16.09
C PRO A 468 -10.04 -35.23 16.31
N ASN A 469 -9.14 -35.81 15.53
CA ASN A 469 -7.71 -35.57 15.64
C ASN A 469 -7.26 -34.29 14.93
N LYS A 470 -8.11 -33.70 14.09
CA LYS A 470 -7.87 -32.43 13.38
C LYS A 470 -8.52 -31.23 14.03
N ARG A 471 -9.05 -31.39 15.24
CA ARG A 471 -9.72 -30.31 15.99
C ARG A 471 -8.70 -29.40 16.64
N MET A 472 -8.94 -28.10 16.54
CA MET A 472 -8.21 -27.12 17.33
C MET A 472 -8.66 -27.20 18.78
N TYR A 473 -7.70 -27.43 19.67
CA TYR A 473 -7.96 -27.47 21.11
C TYR A 473 -8.41 -26.08 21.60
N ASN A 474 -9.48 -26.05 22.42
CA ASN A 474 -10.08 -24.84 22.98
C ASN A 474 -10.67 -23.84 21.95
N SER A 475 -11.11 -24.31 20.80
CA SER A 475 -11.87 -23.43 19.89
C SER A 475 -13.12 -22.88 20.58
N PRO A 476 -13.35 -21.54 20.57
CA PRO A 476 -14.52 -20.94 21.20
C PRO A 476 -15.86 -21.35 20.56
N ASN A 477 -15.84 -21.89 19.35
CA ASN A 477 -17.03 -22.40 18.67
C ASN A 477 -17.28 -23.88 18.94
N HIS A 478 -16.62 -24.43 19.92
CA HIS A 478 -16.76 -25.82 20.30
C HIS A 478 -17.94 -25.99 21.24
N LYS A 479 -19.01 -26.62 20.79
CA LYS A 479 -20.05 -27.12 21.72
C LYS A 479 -19.57 -28.45 22.29
N VAL A 480 -19.53 -28.53 23.60
CA VAL A 480 -19.39 -29.81 24.27
C VAL A 480 -20.73 -30.53 24.12
N GLY A 481 -20.77 -31.52 23.26
CA GLY A 481 -21.96 -32.38 23.12
C GLY A 481 -22.25 -33.16 24.41
N THR A 482 -23.46 -33.56 24.58
CA THR A 482 -23.88 -34.50 25.59
C THR A 482 -23.11 -35.81 25.44
N LEU A 483 -22.69 -36.38 26.55
CA LEU A 483 -22.13 -37.73 26.60
C LEU A 483 -23.15 -38.69 25.98
N ASP A 484 -22.80 -39.27 24.83
CA ASP A 484 -23.61 -40.34 24.27
C ASP A 484 -23.21 -41.64 24.98
N GLU A 485 -24.03 -42.00 25.99
CA GLU A 485 -23.80 -43.21 26.80
C GLU A 485 -23.90 -44.50 25.98
N SER A 486 -24.44 -44.46 24.75
CA SER A 486 -24.67 -45.64 23.94
C SER A 486 -23.44 -46.15 23.16
N GLU A 487 -22.39 -45.35 23.01
CA GLU A 487 -21.18 -45.71 22.22
C GLU A 487 -19.86 -45.59 23.02
N GLY A 488 -19.87 -45.96 24.28
CA GLY A 488 -18.59 -46.10 24.98
C GLY A 488 -18.02 -44.84 25.65
N GLY A 489 -18.83 -43.84 25.91
CA GLY A 489 -18.47 -42.72 26.82
C GLY A 489 -17.56 -41.65 26.22
N GLY A 490 -17.51 -41.52 24.92
CA GLY A 490 -16.81 -40.44 24.26
C GLY A 490 -17.60 -39.11 24.34
N VAL A 491 -16.91 -38.01 24.64
CA VAL A 491 -17.51 -36.68 24.51
C VAL A 491 -17.67 -36.36 23.05
N ASP A 492 -18.89 -36.42 22.56
CA ASP A 492 -19.20 -36.01 21.20
C ASP A 492 -19.17 -34.47 21.15
N ARG A 493 -18.21 -33.93 20.45
CA ARG A 493 -18.04 -32.48 20.33
C ARG A 493 -18.62 -32.03 19.01
N GLU A 494 -19.82 -31.49 19.07
CA GLU A 494 -20.48 -30.94 17.90
C GLU A 494 -19.91 -29.57 17.52
N PHE A 495 -19.59 -29.41 16.27
CA PHE A 495 -19.13 -28.14 15.72
C PHE A 495 -20.29 -27.16 15.58
N ASP A 496 -20.18 -25.99 16.20
CA ASP A 496 -21.19 -24.94 16.06
C ASP A 496 -21.16 -24.33 14.66
N LYS A 497 -22.07 -24.73 13.82
CA LYS A 497 -22.29 -24.17 12.48
C LYS A 497 -23.04 -22.83 12.51
N SER A 498 -23.51 -22.37 13.67
CA SER A 498 -24.27 -21.13 13.78
C SER A 498 -23.41 -19.92 13.42
N SER A 499 -24.03 -18.91 12.85
CA SER A 499 -23.37 -17.62 12.54
C SER A 499 -23.10 -16.78 13.81
N SER A 500 -23.66 -17.16 14.95
CA SER A 500 -23.44 -16.50 16.24
C SER A 500 -22.05 -16.85 16.80
N ARG A 501 -21.06 -16.04 16.44
CA ARG A 501 -19.69 -16.21 16.90
C ARG A 501 -19.35 -15.17 17.93
N THR A 502 -18.55 -15.56 18.91
CA THR A 502 -18.06 -14.67 19.96
C THR A 502 -16.95 -13.73 19.48
N SER A 503 -16.17 -14.15 18.50
CA SER A 503 -15.11 -13.32 17.92
C SER A 503 -15.63 -12.51 16.74
N MET A 504 -15.40 -11.19 16.78
CA MET A 504 -15.64 -10.28 15.66
C MET A 504 -14.43 -10.19 14.73
N ILE A 505 -13.33 -10.83 15.07
CA ILE A 505 -12.08 -10.80 14.31
C ILE A 505 -12.18 -11.77 13.14
N ASN A 506 -11.97 -11.26 11.92
CA ASN A 506 -11.96 -12.02 10.69
C ASN A 506 -10.98 -11.36 9.69
N ASN A 507 -10.91 -11.88 8.47
CA ASN A 507 -10.04 -11.33 7.42
C ASN A 507 -10.53 -9.98 6.85
N GLU A 508 -11.71 -9.54 7.25
CA GLU A 508 -12.31 -8.27 6.84
C GLU A 508 -12.10 -7.15 7.87
N VAL A 509 -11.42 -7.46 8.97
CA VAL A 509 -11.10 -6.48 10.01
C VAL A 509 -9.69 -5.97 9.80
N ARG A 510 -9.56 -4.67 9.59
CA ARG A 510 -8.31 -4.00 9.25
C ARG A 510 -7.77 -3.17 10.40
N VAL A 511 -6.45 -3.03 10.43
CA VAL A 511 -5.76 -2.21 11.42
C VAL A 511 -5.85 -0.74 11.03
N TYR A 512 -5.98 0.12 12.05
CA TYR A 512 -5.76 1.56 11.93
C TYR A 512 -4.90 2.07 13.09
N LYS A 513 -4.17 3.15 12.86
CA LYS A 513 -3.11 3.63 13.76
C LYS A 513 -3.14 5.16 13.91
N GLY A 514 -2.37 5.69 14.85
CA GLY A 514 -2.05 7.12 14.99
C GLY A 514 -2.89 7.89 16.01
N GLY A 515 -4.01 7.36 16.43
CA GLY A 515 -4.97 8.12 17.24
C GLY A 515 -5.68 9.21 16.43
N SER A 516 -6.64 9.87 17.01
CA SER A 516 -7.45 10.88 16.33
C SER A 516 -7.86 12.01 17.28
N TRP A 517 -8.50 13.05 16.74
CA TRP A 517 -9.08 14.16 17.49
C TRP A 517 -10.06 13.74 18.60
N LYS A 518 -10.65 12.53 18.49
CA LYS A 518 -11.55 11.93 19.51
C LYS A 518 -10.82 11.13 20.59
N ASP A 519 -9.56 10.80 20.36
CA ASP A 519 -8.81 9.87 21.19
C ASP A 519 -7.98 10.59 22.25
N ARG A 520 -7.73 9.90 23.37
CA ARG A 520 -6.80 10.35 24.40
C ARG A 520 -5.34 10.13 23.97
N ASP A 521 -4.43 10.78 24.65
CA ASP A 521 -2.97 10.73 24.45
C ASP A 521 -2.39 9.30 24.43
N TYR A 522 -3.01 8.36 25.09
CA TYR A 522 -2.67 6.95 25.05
C TYR A 522 -2.62 6.38 23.60
N TRP A 523 -3.55 6.81 22.76
CA TRP A 523 -3.67 6.32 21.38
C TRP A 523 -2.77 7.05 20.39
N LEU A 524 -2.09 8.11 20.82
CA LEU A 524 -1.13 8.84 20.00
C LEU A 524 0.22 8.12 19.86
N ASP A 525 0.48 7.11 20.71
CA ASP A 525 1.66 6.26 20.57
C ASP A 525 1.57 5.48 19.26
N PRO A 526 2.52 5.64 18.31
CA PRO A 526 2.52 4.91 17.05
C PRO A 526 2.48 3.39 17.17
N ALA A 527 2.86 2.85 18.33
CA ALA A 527 2.77 1.42 18.59
C ALA A 527 1.35 0.93 18.77
N GLN A 528 0.44 1.79 19.19
CA GLN A 528 -0.92 1.35 19.46
C GLN A 528 -1.62 0.82 18.21
N ARG A 529 -2.32 -0.28 18.39
CA ARG A 529 -3.05 -0.99 17.34
C ARG A 529 -4.52 -1.00 17.67
N ARG A 530 -5.32 -0.59 16.72
CA ARG A 530 -6.78 -0.72 16.80
C ARG A 530 -7.28 -1.32 15.49
N TYR A 531 -8.50 -1.77 15.50
CA TYR A 531 -9.08 -2.44 14.35
C TYR A 531 -10.53 -2.02 14.12
N PHE A 532 -10.94 -2.08 12.87
CA PHE A 532 -12.30 -1.79 12.47
C PHE A 532 -12.66 -2.59 11.21
N PRO A 533 -13.94 -2.94 10.97
CA PRO A 533 -14.35 -3.62 9.75
C PRO A 533 -14.01 -2.80 8.49
N GLN A 534 -13.51 -3.47 7.46
CA GLN A 534 -13.04 -2.82 6.22
C GLN A 534 -14.13 -2.13 5.41
N ASP A 535 -15.40 -2.49 5.63
CA ASP A 535 -16.58 -1.97 4.95
C ASP A 535 -17.28 -0.82 5.69
N MET A 536 -16.85 -0.54 6.90
CA MET A 536 -17.41 0.53 7.72
C MET A 536 -16.53 1.78 7.70
N ALA A 537 -17.15 2.92 7.98
CA ALA A 537 -16.50 4.22 8.01
C ALA A 537 -16.81 4.96 9.31
N THR A 538 -15.94 5.89 9.70
CA THR A 538 -16.08 6.73 10.90
C THR A 538 -15.70 8.17 10.60
N ASP A 539 -16.01 9.08 11.52
CA ASP A 539 -15.63 10.49 11.46
C ASP A 539 -14.23 10.79 12.01
N TYR A 540 -13.46 9.75 12.33
CA TYR A 540 -12.12 9.88 12.91
C TYR A 540 -11.06 8.98 12.25
N ILE A 541 -11.42 8.22 11.21
CA ILE A 541 -10.48 7.42 10.45
C ILE A 541 -10.40 7.96 9.03
N GLY A 542 -9.20 8.34 8.63
CA GLY A 542 -8.79 8.70 7.28
C GLY A 542 -7.72 7.74 6.76
N PHE A 543 -6.86 8.20 5.86
CA PHE A 543 -5.77 7.40 5.33
C PHE A 543 -4.70 8.24 4.63
N ARG A 544 -3.54 7.66 4.44
CA ARG A 544 -2.49 8.15 3.53
C ARG A 544 -1.99 7.03 2.65
N CYS A 545 -1.43 7.38 1.49
CA CYS A 545 -0.86 6.39 0.58
C CYS A 545 0.64 6.21 0.80
N ALA A 546 1.13 5.04 0.43
CA ALA A 546 2.53 4.71 0.32
C ALA A 546 2.84 4.12 -1.06
N MET A 547 4.11 4.08 -1.42
CA MET A 547 4.60 3.48 -2.66
C MET A 547 5.90 2.73 -2.39
N SER A 548 6.00 1.51 -2.85
CA SER A 548 7.23 0.73 -2.71
C SER A 548 8.35 1.32 -3.56
N ARG A 549 9.57 1.34 -3.02
CA ARG A 549 10.74 1.72 -3.80
C ARG A 549 11.28 0.53 -4.59
N VAL A 550 11.50 0.75 -5.86
CA VAL A 550 12.18 -0.21 -6.73
C VAL A 550 13.67 0.13 -6.81
N GLY A 551 14.50 -0.82 -6.39
CA GLY A 551 15.94 -0.63 -6.30
C GLY A 551 16.39 0.04 -4.99
N SER A 552 17.64 -0.15 -4.64
CA SER A 552 18.25 0.47 -3.45
C SER A 552 18.90 1.81 -3.82
N LYS A 553 18.78 2.80 -2.93
CA LYS A 553 19.60 4.00 -3.02
C LYS A 553 21.01 3.61 -2.56
N THR A 554 21.92 3.41 -3.51
CA THR A 554 23.33 3.30 -3.18
C THR A 554 23.87 4.68 -2.91
N THR A 555 23.85 5.13 -1.68
CA THR A 555 24.82 6.12 -1.22
C THR A 555 26.18 5.45 -1.31
N GLN A 556 26.89 5.67 -2.42
CA GLN A 556 28.32 5.32 -2.43
C GLN A 556 28.95 6.15 -1.30
N PRO A 557 29.57 5.51 -0.29
CA PRO A 557 30.32 6.27 0.69
C PRO A 557 31.32 7.09 -0.09
N LYS A 558 31.28 8.42 0.09
CA LYS A 558 32.31 9.29 -0.46
C LYS A 558 33.64 8.71 0.04
N ARG A 559 34.44 8.17 -0.86
CA ARG A 559 35.79 7.70 -0.51
C ARG A 559 36.46 8.82 0.25
N ALA A 560 36.80 8.55 1.51
CA ALA A 560 37.63 9.46 2.26
C ALA A 560 38.85 9.76 1.40
N ARG A 561 39.04 11.02 1.02
CA ARG A 561 40.29 11.46 0.41
C ARG A 561 41.33 11.40 1.53
N HIS A 562 42.18 10.37 1.49
CA HIS A 562 43.42 10.35 2.24
C HIS A 562 44.40 11.34 1.65
#